data_d86d00a96f89c3930d91cf35dc6c6161
#
_entry.id   d86d00a96f89c3930d91cf35dc6c6161
#
_cell.length_a   1.000
_cell.length_b   1.000
_cell.length_c   1.000
_cell.angle_alpha   90.00
_cell.angle_beta   90.00
_cell.angle_gamma   90.00
#
_symmetry.space_group_name_H-M   'P 1'
#
loop_
_entity.id
_entity.type
_entity.pdbx_description
1 polymer ?
#
loop_
_entity_poly.entity_id
_entity_poly.type
_entity_poly.pdbx_seq_one_letter_code
_entity_poly.pdbx_strand_id
1 'polypeptide(L)'
;LNSDGKWAYNWYLFLPLGMALENRKSIELLHFPPDYSLTQAQDYLESATTDRWATLLTDNGIPATETPAYQTIIDIAPIAAPSNAGKDLETVYSYFTDYQTRMVQELSLSATGALPMVAFGAPVRNWIKQQYGQTVNVLSLAQINPVAGKTVPVLGANHPSYIWYAASPDTYEGDKQKADEAGLKVMGQDLSAACWQAGMGQKPASDPNVLLKACMNTWQVTRKEQTCELFYTSVRNLSTEEANAKCATPAIKTQLKQLRNAAPTPAISAPAL
;
A
#
# COMPACT_ATOMS: atom_id res chain seq x y z
N LEU A 1 -26.96 7.75 1.24
CA LEU A 1 -28.07 8.25 0.43
C LEU A 1 -28.13 9.76 0.56
N ASN A 2 -28.40 10.47 -0.55
CA ASN A 2 -28.68 11.90 -0.51
C ASN A 2 -30.12 12.16 0.02
N SER A 3 -30.52 13.45 0.13
CA SER A 3 -31.82 13.87 0.69
C SER A 3 -33.05 13.30 -0.04
N ASP A 4 -32.87 12.88 -1.29
CA ASP A 4 -33.92 12.28 -2.13
C ASP A 4 -33.88 10.74 -2.14
N GLY A 5 -33.12 10.14 -1.23
CA GLY A 5 -33.02 8.69 -1.08
C GLY A 5 -32.23 7.96 -2.15
N LYS A 6 -31.54 8.72 -3.03
CA LYS A 6 -30.66 8.16 -4.05
C LYS A 6 -29.25 7.99 -3.50
N TRP A 7 -28.51 7.07 -4.10
CA TRP A 7 -27.09 6.97 -3.82
C TRP A 7 -26.37 8.23 -4.27
N ALA A 8 -25.59 8.82 -3.37
CA ALA A 8 -24.80 10.01 -3.66
C ALA A 8 -23.59 9.73 -4.56
N TYR A 9 -23.25 8.46 -4.72
CA TYR A 9 -22.06 8.01 -5.44
C TYR A 9 -22.41 6.97 -6.49
N ASN A 10 -21.63 6.91 -7.56
CA ASN A 10 -21.76 5.88 -8.57
C ASN A 10 -21.26 4.52 -8.01
N TRP A 11 -21.98 3.46 -8.36
CA TRP A 11 -21.60 2.11 -8.00
C TRP A 11 -20.75 1.51 -9.09
N TYR A 12 -19.60 1.00 -8.71
CA TYR A 12 -18.79 0.13 -9.56
C TYR A 12 -18.37 -1.09 -8.74
N LEU A 13 -18.74 -2.26 -9.21
CA LEU A 13 -18.24 -3.49 -8.66
C LEU A 13 -16.94 -3.85 -9.38
N PHE A 14 -15.80 -3.54 -8.75
CA PHE A 14 -14.51 -3.97 -9.28
C PHE A 14 -14.27 -5.42 -8.89
N LEU A 15 -14.33 -6.28 -9.91
CA LEU A 15 -13.75 -7.61 -9.78
C LEU A 15 -12.24 -7.50 -9.98
N PRO A 16 -11.44 -8.35 -9.31
CA PRO A 16 -10.00 -8.40 -9.56
C PRO A 16 -9.75 -8.69 -11.04
N LEU A 17 -9.18 -7.70 -11.75
CA LEU A 17 -9.20 -7.67 -13.19
C LEU A 17 -8.12 -8.55 -13.83
N GLY A 18 -8.51 -9.23 -14.90
CA GLY A 18 -7.73 -9.45 -16.09
C GLY A 18 -6.72 -10.59 -16.11
N MET A 19 -6.38 -11.24 -15.00
CA MET A 19 -5.44 -12.38 -15.03
C MET A 19 -6.08 -13.65 -14.48
N ALA A 20 -5.71 -14.80 -15.04
CA ALA A 20 -6.02 -16.08 -14.45
C ALA A 20 -5.53 -16.12 -12.99
N LEU A 21 -6.32 -16.71 -12.10
CA LEU A 21 -6.06 -16.67 -10.64
C LEU A 21 -4.71 -17.29 -10.26
N GLU A 22 -4.27 -18.31 -11.02
CA GLU A 22 -2.98 -18.98 -10.83
C GLU A 22 -1.77 -18.10 -11.13
N ASN A 23 -1.95 -17.03 -11.89
CA ASN A 23 -0.87 -16.11 -12.27
C ASN A 23 -0.71 -14.93 -11.29
N ARG A 24 -1.59 -14.80 -10.31
CA ARG A 24 -1.55 -13.72 -9.34
C ARG A 24 -0.43 -13.94 -8.32
N LYS A 25 0.22 -12.84 -7.93
CA LYS A 25 1.40 -12.84 -7.05
C LYS A 25 1.12 -12.25 -5.67
N SER A 26 0.15 -11.37 -5.56
CA SER A 26 -0.26 -10.75 -4.30
C SER A 26 -1.65 -10.14 -4.39
N ILE A 27 -2.22 -9.79 -3.24
CA ILE A 27 -3.49 -9.08 -3.11
C ILE A 27 -3.22 -7.70 -2.51
N GLU A 28 -3.81 -6.68 -3.09
CA GLU A 28 -3.81 -5.30 -2.59
C GLU A 28 -5.19 -4.96 -2.07
N LEU A 29 -5.28 -4.71 -0.76
CA LEU A 29 -6.52 -4.25 -0.15
C LEU A 29 -6.49 -2.72 -0.08
N LEU A 30 -7.42 -2.08 -0.80
CA LEU A 30 -7.60 -0.63 -0.85
C LEU A 30 -8.92 -0.22 -0.20
N HIS A 31 -9.14 1.08 -0.04
CA HIS A 31 -10.29 1.61 0.65
C HIS A 31 -11.51 1.70 -0.27
N PHE A 32 -11.42 2.51 -1.32
CA PHE A 32 -12.45 2.69 -2.34
C PHE A 32 -11.83 3.28 -3.61
N PRO A 33 -12.43 3.03 -4.79
CA PRO A 33 -11.99 3.63 -6.03
C PRO A 33 -12.34 5.13 -6.09
N PRO A 34 -11.53 5.97 -6.76
CA PRO A 34 -11.80 7.38 -6.93
C PRO A 34 -13.04 7.62 -7.82
N ASP A 35 -13.67 8.79 -7.68
CA ASP A 35 -14.91 9.17 -8.36
C ASP A 35 -14.76 9.73 -9.77
N TYR A 36 -13.52 10.05 -10.20
CA TYR A 36 -13.33 10.42 -11.59
C TYR A 36 -13.72 9.23 -12.46
N SER A 37 -14.65 9.48 -13.34
CA SER A 37 -15.42 8.49 -14.09
C SER A 37 -14.57 7.35 -14.61
N LEU A 38 -14.60 6.25 -13.87
CA LEU A 38 -14.04 4.98 -14.30
C LEU A 38 -14.98 4.40 -15.33
N THR A 39 -14.78 4.75 -16.58
CA THR A 39 -15.58 4.24 -17.69
C THR A 39 -15.12 2.86 -18.12
N GLN A 40 -13.87 2.52 -17.79
CA GLN A 40 -13.25 1.25 -18.14
C GLN A 40 -12.34 0.77 -17.00
N ALA A 41 -12.11 -0.53 -16.95
CA ALA A 41 -11.17 -1.13 -16.02
C ALA A 41 -9.74 -0.56 -16.13
N GLN A 42 -9.35 -0.15 -17.33
CA GLN A 42 -8.08 0.49 -17.63
C GLN A 42 -7.89 1.77 -16.82
N ASP A 43 -8.93 2.61 -16.72
CA ASP A 43 -8.86 3.89 -16.00
C ASP A 43 -8.51 3.71 -14.51
N TYR A 44 -8.91 2.57 -13.92
CA TYR A 44 -8.58 2.24 -12.54
C TYR A 44 -7.10 1.86 -12.36
N LEU A 45 -6.57 1.06 -13.27
CA LEU A 45 -5.15 0.67 -13.26
C LEU A 45 -4.22 1.84 -13.57
N GLU A 46 -4.71 2.84 -14.30
CA GLU A 46 -4.00 4.08 -14.62
C GLU A 46 -4.27 5.20 -13.60
N SER A 47 -4.92 4.89 -12.48
CA SER A 47 -5.11 5.87 -11.41
C SER A 47 -3.77 6.25 -10.76
N ALA A 48 -3.64 7.49 -10.32
CA ALA A 48 -2.42 7.97 -9.65
C ALA A 48 -1.98 7.09 -8.46
N THR A 49 -2.92 6.39 -7.83
CA THR A 49 -2.66 5.45 -6.73
C THR A 49 -2.00 4.17 -7.21
N THR A 50 -2.61 3.51 -8.21
CA THR A 50 -2.14 2.23 -8.72
C THR A 50 -0.87 2.38 -9.55
N ASP A 51 -0.80 3.45 -10.33
CA ASP A 51 0.36 3.79 -11.16
C ASP A 51 1.61 4.05 -10.31
N ARG A 52 1.44 4.83 -9.23
CA ARG A 52 2.53 5.03 -8.27
C ARG A 52 2.99 3.71 -7.65
N TRP A 53 2.05 2.83 -7.26
CA TRP A 53 2.43 1.56 -6.65
C TRP A 53 3.13 0.63 -7.65
N ALA A 54 2.67 0.58 -8.90
CA ALA A 54 3.36 -0.13 -9.99
C ALA A 54 4.81 0.37 -10.17
N THR A 55 5.02 1.69 -10.11
CA THR A 55 6.37 2.30 -10.16
C THR A 55 7.24 1.81 -9.01
N LEU A 56 6.72 1.79 -7.77
CA LEU A 56 7.46 1.28 -6.62
C LEU A 56 7.80 -0.22 -6.73
N LEU A 57 6.92 -1.03 -7.32
CA LEU A 57 7.21 -2.42 -7.63
C LEU A 57 8.33 -2.54 -8.68
N THR A 58 8.32 -1.66 -9.69
CA THR A 58 9.37 -1.60 -10.70
C THR A 58 10.72 -1.20 -10.11
N ASP A 59 10.76 -0.23 -9.20
CA ASP A 59 11.96 0.15 -8.44
C ASP A 59 12.52 -1.01 -7.61
N ASN A 60 11.68 -1.99 -7.30
CA ASN A 60 12.04 -3.23 -6.62
C ASN A 60 12.27 -4.42 -7.56
N GLY A 61 12.44 -4.17 -8.85
CA GLY A 61 12.89 -5.15 -9.85
C GLY A 61 11.76 -5.98 -10.48
N ILE A 62 10.50 -5.59 -10.31
CA ILE A 62 9.39 -6.20 -11.03
C ILE A 62 9.29 -5.53 -12.40
N PRO A 63 9.38 -6.28 -13.51
CA PRO A 63 9.16 -5.70 -14.85
C PRO A 63 7.80 -5.02 -14.94
N ALA A 64 7.72 -3.87 -15.60
CA ALA A 64 6.46 -3.13 -15.74
C ALA A 64 5.32 -3.99 -16.34
N THR A 65 5.65 -4.92 -17.24
CA THR A 65 4.70 -5.87 -17.82
C THR A 65 4.17 -6.91 -16.84
N GLU A 66 4.84 -7.11 -15.70
CA GLU A 66 4.46 -8.07 -14.68
C GLU A 66 3.76 -7.42 -13.46
N THR A 67 3.81 -6.11 -13.31
CA THR A 67 3.18 -5.42 -12.18
C THR A 67 1.69 -5.73 -12.03
N PRO A 68 0.88 -5.94 -13.09
CA PRO A 68 -0.52 -6.33 -12.93
C PRO A 68 -0.72 -7.66 -12.19
N ALA A 69 0.25 -8.58 -12.23
CA ALA A 69 0.17 -9.83 -11.47
C ALA A 69 0.28 -9.61 -9.95
N TYR A 70 0.89 -8.51 -9.54
CA TYR A 70 1.03 -8.11 -8.13
C TYR A 70 -0.13 -7.24 -7.64
N GLN A 71 -0.84 -6.59 -8.55
CA GLN A 71 -1.92 -5.64 -8.26
C GLN A 71 -3.30 -6.30 -8.38
N THR A 72 -3.54 -7.39 -7.62
CA THR A 72 -4.90 -7.91 -7.46
C THR A 72 -5.63 -7.07 -6.44
N ILE A 73 -6.34 -6.06 -6.90
CA ILE A 73 -6.93 -5.02 -6.06
C ILE A 73 -8.32 -5.42 -5.59
N ILE A 74 -8.54 -5.32 -4.29
CA ILE A 74 -9.84 -5.45 -3.64
C ILE A 74 -10.09 -4.20 -2.82
N ASP A 75 -11.10 -3.41 -3.20
CA ASP A 75 -11.55 -2.28 -2.39
C ASP A 75 -12.54 -2.76 -1.31
N ILE A 76 -12.33 -2.37 -0.05
CA ILE A 76 -13.25 -2.76 1.04
C ILE A 76 -14.62 -2.07 0.93
N ALA A 77 -14.68 -0.94 0.21
CA ALA A 77 -15.92 -0.30 -0.23
C ALA A 77 -15.85 -0.14 -1.76
N PRO A 78 -16.42 -1.05 -2.55
CA PRO A 78 -16.34 -1.03 -4.01
C PRO A 78 -17.30 0.01 -4.62
N ILE A 79 -17.25 1.23 -4.12
CA ILE A 79 -18.07 2.37 -4.54
C ILE A 79 -17.13 3.50 -4.94
N ALA A 80 -17.22 3.94 -6.19
CA ALA A 80 -16.46 5.11 -6.64
C ALA A 80 -17.00 6.36 -5.92
N ALA A 81 -16.12 7.07 -5.24
CA ALA A 81 -16.48 8.19 -4.39
C ALA A 81 -15.40 9.27 -4.36
N PRO A 82 -15.78 10.54 -4.08
CA PRO A 82 -14.80 11.61 -3.87
C PRO A 82 -13.81 11.28 -2.75
N SER A 83 -12.60 11.79 -2.83
CA SER A 83 -11.53 11.49 -1.88
C SER A 83 -11.86 11.82 -0.41
N ASN A 84 -12.82 12.72 -0.17
CA ASN A 84 -13.29 13.12 1.16
C ASN A 84 -14.44 12.27 1.69
N ALA A 85 -14.98 11.32 0.92
CA ALA A 85 -16.14 10.50 1.28
C ALA A 85 -15.84 9.39 2.31
N GLY A 86 -14.59 9.21 2.72
CA GLY A 86 -14.14 8.09 3.54
C GLY A 86 -14.98 7.80 4.78
N LYS A 87 -15.41 8.85 5.51
CA LYS A 87 -16.26 8.70 6.70
C LYS A 87 -17.67 8.22 6.36
N ASP A 88 -18.25 8.70 5.26
CA ASP A 88 -19.58 8.31 4.82
C ASP A 88 -19.59 6.85 4.37
N LEU A 89 -18.49 6.40 3.75
CA LEU A 89 -18.33 5.01 3.31
C LEU A 89 -18.21 4.02 4.46
N GLU A 90 -17.71 4.44 5.63
CA GLU A 90 -17.63 3.56 6.82
C GLU A 90 -19.00 2.99 7.20
N THR A 91 -20.08 3.74 6.97
CA THR A 91 -21.45 3.32 7.27
C THR A 91 -21.94 2.19 6.35
N VAL A 92 -21.31 2.01 5.20
CA VAL A 92 -21.73 1.03 4.19
C VAL A 92 -20.80 -0.18 4.09
N TYR A 93 -19.68 -0.22 4.82
CA TYR A 93 -18.76 -1.36 4.77
C TYR A 93 -19.44 -2.70 5.06
N SER A 94 -20.36 -2.74 6.02
CA SER A 94 -21.09 -3.95 6.39
C SER A 94 -21.86 -4.59 5.24
N TYR A 95 -22.31 -3.80 4.26
CA TYR A 95 -23.01 -4.32 3.09
C TYR A 95 -22.09 -5.09 2.12
N PHE A 96 -20.79 -4.80 2.16
CA PHE A 96 -19.82 -5.41 1.26
C PHE A 96 -18.91 -6.42 1.93
N THR A 97 -18.87 -6.44 3.26
CA THR A 97 -17.94 -7.26 4.04
C THR A 97 -17.96 -8.74 3.66
N ASP A 98 -19.15 -9.32 3.56
CA ASP A 98 -19.29 -10.74 3.19
C ASP A 98 -18.76 -11.02 1.79
N TYR A 99 -19.02 -10.11 0.84
CA TYR A 99 -18.51 -10.23 -0.51
C TYR A 99 -16.98 -10.13 -0.53
N GLN A 100 -16.42 -9.13 0.13
CA GLN A 100 -14.96 -8.92 0.17
C GLN A 100 -14.25 -10.07 0.89
N THR A 101 -14.82 -10.57 1.98
CA THR A 101 -14.29 -11.73 2.69
C THR A 101 -14.27 -12.97 1.79
N ARG A 102 -15.34 -13.21 1.02
CA ARG A 102 -15.39 -14.30 0.05
C ARG A 102 -14.35 -14.13 -1.06
N MET A 103 -14.14 -12.92 -1.57
CA MET A 103 -13.10 -12.65 -2.57
C MET A 103 -11.72 -13.02 -2.05
N VAL A 104 -11.39 -12.62 -0.80
CA VAL A 104 -10.13 -12.99 -0.14
C VAL A 104 -10.02 -14.51 0.02
N GLN A 105 -11.13 -15.19 0.38
CA GLN A 105 -11.17 -16.64 0.51
C GLN A 105 -10.90 -17.36 -0.81
N GLU A 106 -11.61 -16.99 -1.87
CA GLU A 106 -11.47 -17.61 -3.20
C GLU A 106 -10.06 -17.42 -3.77
N LEU A 107 -9.50 -16.21 -3.64
CA LEU A 107 -8.12 -15.94 -4.05
C LEU A 107 -7.11 -16.76 -3.24
N SER A 108 -7.36 -16.94 -1.94
CA SER A 108 -6.49 -17.75 -1.08
C SER A 108 -6.58 -19.24 -1.41
N LEU A 109 -7.76 -19.74 -1.83
CA LEU A 109 -7.94 -21.13 -2.26
C LEU A 109 -7.30 -21.42 -3.62
N SER A 110 -7.40 -20.47 -4.54
CA SER A 110 -6.93 -20.62 -5.93
C SER A 110 -5.41 -20.55 -6.06
N ALA A 111 -4.72 -19.96 -5.08
CA ALA A 111 -3.28 -19.86 -5.09
C ALA A 111 -2.62 -21.20 -4.80
N THR A 112 -1.57 -21.54 -5.55
CA THR A 112 -0.71 -22.71 -5.27
C THR A 112 0.10 -22.58 -3.98
N GLY A 113 0.18 -21.33 -3.45
CA GLY A 113 0.78 -20.98 -2.17
C GLY A 113 -0.05 -19.91 -1.46
N ALA A 114 0.43 -19.40 -0.32
CA ALA A 114 -0.18 -18.26 0.34
C ALA A 114 0.07 -16.99 -0.47
N LEU A 115 -0.97 -16.35 -1.01
CA LEU A 115 -0.85 -15.04 -1.62
C LEU A 115 -0.59 -13.99 -0.54
N PRO A 116 0.53 -13.27 -0.57
CA PRO A 116 0.77 -12.19 0.38
C PRO A 116 -0.24 -11.06 0.12
N MET A 117 -0.63 -10.37 1.20
CA MET A 117 -1.54 -9.23 1.13
C MET A 117 -0.85 -7.96 1.59
N VAL A 118 -1.17 -6.85 0.96
CA VAL A 118 -0.81 -5.50 1.43
C VAL A 118 -2.09 -4.74 1.77
N ALA A 119 -2.20 -4.30 3.03
CA ALA A 119 -3.35 -3.57 3.54
C ALA A 119 -3.04 -2.06 3.58
N PHE A 120 -3.62 -1.30 2.66
CA PHE A 120 -3.30 0.11 2.44
C PHE A 120 -4.18 1.06 3.26
N GLY A 121 -3.54 1.90 4.04
CA GLY A 121 -4.23 2.94 4.79
C GLY A 121 -4.93 2.44 6.07
N ALA A 122 -5.31 3.38 6.93
CA ALA A 122 -5.91 3.06 8.24
C ALA A 122 -7.29 2.37 8.12
N PRO A 123 -8.21 2.76 7.23
CA PRO A 123 -9.51 2.11 7.11
C PRO A 123 -9.39 0.62 6.78
N VAL A 124 -8.50 0.26 5.85
CA VAL A 124 -8.27 -1.15 5.45
C VAL A 124 -7.65 -1.96 6.60
N ARG A 125 -6.67 -1.39 7.30
CA ARG A 125 -6.07 -2.05 8.46
C ARG A 125 -7.09 -2.26 9.60
N ASN A 126 -8.00 -1.32 9.81
CA ASN A 126 -9.11 -1.48 10.74
C ASN A 126 -10.09 -2.58 10.29
N TRP A 127 -10.37 -2.67 9.00
CA TRP A 127 -11.19 -3.73 8.43
C TRP A 127 -10.56 -5.12 8.68
N ILE A 128 -9.23 -5.28 8.46
CA ILE A 128 -8.50 -6.51 8.80
C ILE A 128 -8.67 -6.87 10.29
N LYS A 129 -8.58 -5.87 11.18
CA LYS A 129 -8.78 -6.08 12.62
C LYS A 129 -10.20 -6.56 12.93
N GLN A 130 -11.20 -5.98 12.29
CA GLN A 130 -12.62 -6.35 12.50
C GLN A 130 -12.93 -7.75 11.95
N GLN A 131 -12.40 -8.11 10.76
CA GLN A 131 -12.72 -9.37 10.11
C GLN A 131 -11.91 -10.56 10.61
N TYR A 132 -10.65 -10.34 10.97
CA TYR A 132 -9.69 -11.41 11.31
C TYR A 132 -9.11 -11.29 12.72
N GLY A 133 -9.50 -10.29 13.51
CA GLY A 133 -8.97 -10.07 14.87
C GLY A 133 -7.49 -9.63 14.92
N GLN A 134 -6.88 -9.34 13.77
CA GLN A 134 -5.44 -9.07 13.68
C GLN A 134 -5.17 -7.57 13.55
N THR A 135 -4.32 -7.04 14.43
CA THR A 135 -3.88 -5.64 14.34
C THR A 135 -2.69 -5.53 13.41
N VAL A 136 -2.81 -4.67 12.39
CA VAL A 136 -1.75 -4.41 11.40
C VAL A 136 -1.41 -2.92 11.43
N ASN A 137 -0.14 -2.58 11.64
CA ASN A 137 0.38 -1.22 11.54
C ASN A 137 1.24 -1.07 10.27
N VAL A 138 1.62 0.17 9.94
CA VAL A 138 2.55 0.42 8.81
C VAL A 138 3.86 -0.30 9.07
N LEU A 139 4.32 -1.06 8.07
CA LEU A 139 5.49 -1.94 8.13
C LEU A 139 5.45 -2.94 9.29
N SER A 140 4.27 -3.42 9.64
CA SER A 140 4.11 -4.58 10.51
C SER A 140 3.39 -5.71 9.79
N LEU A 141 3.68 -6.93 10.19
CA LEU A 141 3.08 -8.15 9.64
C LEU A 141 2.05 -8.71 10.61
N ALA A 142 0.96 -9.21 10.04
CA ALA A 142 0.04 -10.11 10.71
C ALA A 142 -0.14 -11.37 9.86
N GLN A 143 -0.72 -12.39 10.46
CA GLN A 143 -1.15 -13.59 9.75
C GLN A 143 -2.66 -13.73 9.90
N ILE A 144 -3.36 -13.88 8.79
CA ILE A 144 -4.79 -14.14 8.78
C ILE A 144 -5.06 -15.53 8.22
N ASN A 145 -6.18 -16.10 8.62
CA ASN A 145 -6.64 -17.41 8.15
C ASN A 145 -7.97 -17.23 7.40
N PRO A 146 -7.94 -16.81 6.12
CA PRO A 146 -9.17 -16.57 5.35
C PRO A 146 -10.00 -17.85 5.18
N VAL A 147 -9.34 -19.00 5.11
CA VAL A 147 -9.92 -20.33 5.07
C VAL A 147 -9.15 -21.28 5.98
N ALA A 148 -9.81 -22.32 6.47
CA ALA A 148 -9.19 -23.32 7.32
C ALA A 148 -7.95 -23.94 6.63
N GLY A 149 -6.85 -23.99 7.36
CA GLY A 149 -5.58 -24.56 6.89
C GLY A 149 -4.77 -23.67 5.94
N LYS A 150 -5.21 -22.44 5.65
CA LYS A 150 -4.48 -21.47 4.84
C LYS A 150 -4.14 -20.24 5.66
N THR A 151 -2.86 -20.05 5.93
CA THR A 151 -2.34 -18.82 6.58
C THR A 151 -1.78 -17.89 5.54
N VAL A 152 -2.21 -16.64 5.58
CA VAL A 152 -1.82 -15.59 4.63
C VAL A 152 -1.11 -14.46 5.37
N PRO A 153 0.12 -14.09 4.98
CA PRO A 153 0.80 -12.95 5.56
C PRO A 153 0.20 -11.64 5.03
N VAL A 154 -0.09 -10.71 5.94
CA VAL A 154 -0.61 -9.38 5.64
C VAL A 154 0.38 -8.33 6.13
N LEU A 155 0.84 -7.47 5.23
CA LEU A 155 1.66 -6.31 5.53
C LEU A 155 0.80 -5.05 5.58
N GLY A 156 0.91 -4.26 6.62
CA GLY A 156 0.33 -2.92 6.64
C GLY A 156 1.21 -1.92 5.89
N ALA A 157 0.59 -1.09 5.05
CA ALA A 157 1.24 -0.03 4.31
C ALA A 157 0.47 1.30 4.42
N ASN A 158 1.13 2.41 4.07
CA ASN A 158 0.42 3.65 3.82
C ASN A 158 -0.43 3.50 2.55
N HIS A 159 -1.52 4.27 2.45
CA HIS A 159 -2.21 4.40 1.17
C HIS A 159 -1.25 5.01 0.14
N PRO A 160 -1.16 4.51 -1.10
CA PRO A 160 -0.16 5.00 -2.05
C PRO A 160 -0.22 6.52 -2.29
N SER A 161 -1.40 7.13 -2.23
CA SER A 161 -1.56 8.59 -2.34
C SER A 161 -1.22 9.36 -1.05
N TYR A 162 -1.00 8.68 0.08
CA TYR A 162 -0.72 9.37 1.35
C TYR A 162 0.55 10.23 1.32
N ILE A 163 1.49 9.88 0.45
CA ILE A 163 2.74 10.66 0.29
C ILE A 163 2.48 12.12 -0.08
N TRP A 164 1.47 12.39 -0.91
CA TRP A 164 1.13 13.74 -1.33
C TRP A 164 0.64 14.60 -0.15
N TYR A 165 -0.14 13.98 0.75
CA TYR A 165 -0.58 14.61 1.98
C TYR A 165 0.60 14.80 2.96
N ALA A 166 1.38 13.76 3.19
CA ALA A 166 2.52 13.79 4.10
C ALA A 166 3.61 14.78 3.65
N ALA A 167 3.78 14.96 2.34
CA ALA A 167 4.73 15.90 1.78
C ALA A 167 4.15 17.31 1.55
N SER A 168 2.86 17.55 1.86
CA SER A 168 2.28 18.89 1.69
C SER A 168 2.73 19.84 2.81
N PRO A 169 3.30 21.01 2.46
CA PRO A 169 3.61 22.03 3.48
C PRO A 169 2.36 22.49 4.24
N ASP A 170 1.18 22.49 3.63
CA ASP A 170 -0.08 22.90 4.25
C ASP A 170 -0.45 22.02 5.45
N THR A 171 -0.03 20.74 5.43
CA THR A 171 -0.19 19.83 6.56
C THR A 171 0.62 20.28 7.79
N TYR A 172 1.63 21.13 7.60
CA TYR A 172 2.57 21.59 8.63
C TYR A 172 2.64 23.11 8.71
N GLU A 173 1.54 23.81 8.51
CA GLU A 173 1.44 25.28 8.64
C GLU A 173 2.46 26.03 7.75
N GLY A 174 2.78 25.47 6.59
CA GLY A 174 3.74 26.03 5.64
C GLY A 174 5.20 25.59 5.86
N ASP A 175 5.49 24.77 6.86
CA ASP A 175 6.84 24.27 7.15
C ASP A 175 7.27 23.22 6.12
N LYS A 176 8.01 23.70 5.12
CA LYS A 176 8.53 22.85 4.01
C LYS A 176 9.52 21.80 4.51
N GLN A 177 10.29 22.09 5.56
CA GLN A 177 11.26 21.13 6.08
C GLN A 177 10.56 19.95 6.73
N LYS A 178 9.55 20.19 7.58
CA LYS A 178 8.74 19.11 8.17
C LYS A 178 8.00 18.30 7.11
N ALA A 179 7.48 18.95 6.06
CA ALA A 179 6.84 18.29 4.94
C ALA A 179 7.81 17.36 4.19
N ASP A 180 9.04 17.81 3.93
CA ASP A 180 10.07 17.00 3.30
C ASP A 180 10.48 15.82 4.21
N GLU A 181 10.66 16.03 5.52
CA GLU A 181 10.96 14.96 6.47
C GLU A 181 9.87 13.88 6.48
N ALA A 182 8.62 14.29 6.56
CA ALA A 182 7.48 13.36 6.53
C ALA A 182 7.37 12.63 5.21
N GLY A 183 7.53 13.32 4.08
CA GLY A 183 7.52 12.74 2.75
C GLY A 183 8.63 11.72 2.54
N LEU A 184 9.86 12.03 2.95
CA LEU A 184 11.01 11.11 2.90
C LEU A 184 10.76 9.84 3.73
N LYS A 185 10.17 9.99 4.93
CA LYS A 185 9.82 8.86 5.78
C LYS A 185 8.79 7.96 5.09
N VAL A 186 7.72 8.53 4.54
CA VAL A 186 6.69 7.79 3.82
C VAL A 186 7.27 7.10 2.59
N MET A 187 8.13 7.77 1.80
CA MET A 187 8.79 7.17 0.65
C MET A 187 9.59 5.92 1.03
N GLY A 188 10.39 5.99 2.08
CA GLY A 188 11.15 4.82 2.57
C GLY A 188 10.26 3.68 3.07
N GLN A 189 9.13 4.00 3.68
CA GLN A 189 8.14 3.01 4.11
C GLN A 189 7.46 2.33 2.92
N ASP A 190 7.03 3.09 1.92
CA ASP A 190 6.35 2.60 0.73
C ASP A 190 7.29 1.72 -0.12
N LEU A 191 8.55 2.15 -0.33
CA LEU A 191 9.57 1.35 -1.02
C LEU A 191 9.87 0.04 -0.28
N SER A 192 9.90 0.07 1.06
CA SER A 192 10.08 -1.15 1.87
C SER A 192 8.90 -2.11 1.74
N ALA A 193 7.68 -1.59 1.71
CA ALA A 193 6.47 -2.39 1.54
C ALA A 193 6.37 -3.00 0.13
N ALA A 194 6.67 -2.22 -0.91
CA ALA A 194 6.72 -2.71 -2.29
C ALA A 194 7.82 -3.77 -2.49
N CYS A 195 8.99 -3.58 -1.85
CA CYS A 195 10.06 -4.58 -1.81
C CYS A 195 9.57 -5.91 -1.20
N TRP A 196 8.87 -5.84 -0.07
CA TRP A 196 8.32 -7.02 0.56
C TRP A 196 7.29 -7.73 -0.32
N GLN A 197 6.37 -6.98 -0.91
CA GLN A 197 5.37 -7.52 -1.83
C GLN A 197 6.02 -8.20 -3.04
N ALA A 198 6.98 -7.52 -3.67
CA ALA A 198 7.74 -8.08 -4.79
C ALA A 198 8.48 -9.37 -4.42
N GLY A 199 9.19 -9.37 -3.29
CA GLY A 199 9.95 -10.53 -2.82
C GLY A 199 9.05 -11.71 -2.45
N MET A 200 7.93 -11.49 -1.78
CA MET A 200 6.94 -12.53 -1.45
C MET A 200 6.31 -13.12 -2.69
N GLY A 201 5.96 -12.29 -3.68
CA GLY A 201 5.38 -12.76 -4.94
C GLY A 201 6.35 -13.55 -5.82
N GLN A 202 7.66 -13.25 -5.75
CA GLN A 202 8.71 -13.98 -6.47
C GLN A 202 9.10 -15.29 -5.75
N LYS A 203 9.12 -15.27 -4.42
CA LYS A 203 9.57 -16.40 -3.58
C LYS A 203 8.60 -16.62 -2.41
N PRO A 204 7.43 -17.21 -2.68
CA PRO A 204 6.39 -17.39 -1.65
C PRO A 204 6.82 -18.20 -0.42
N ALA A 205 7.88 -19.03 -0.54
CA ALA A 205 8.43 -19.80 0.57
C ALA A 205 9.37 -18.99 1.50
N SER A 206 9.60 -17.70 1.19
CA SER A 206 10.42 -16.84 2.04
C SER A 206 9.73 -16.58 3.39
N ASP A 207 10.52 -16.48 4.47
CA ASP A 207 10.01 -16.00 5.76
C ASP A 207 9.60 -14.51 5.62
N PRO A 208 8.31 -14.19 5.82
CA PRO A 208 7.81 -12.83 5.64
C PRO A 208 8.50 -11.80 6.55
N ASN A 209 8.87 -12.18 7.78
CA ASN A 209 9.51 -11.27 8.74
C ASN A 209 10.98 -10.99 8.35
N VAL A 210 11.70 -12.03 7.95
CA VAL A 210 13.08 -11.90 7.49
C VAL A 210 13.14 -11.01 6.25
N LEU A 211 12.23 -11.23 5.31
CA LEU A 211 12.14 -10.43 4.08
C LEU A 211 11.78 -8.96 4.38
N LEU A 212 10.81 -8.70 5.26
CA LEU A 212 10.44 -7.34 5.62
C LEU A 212 11.63 -6.59 6.25
N LYS A 213 12.34 -7.23 7.16
CA LYS A 213 13.53 -6.65 7.78
C LYS A 213 14.61 -6.34 6.75
N ALA A 214 14.84 -7.23 5.79
CA ALA A 214 15.79 -7.00 4.70
C ALA A 214 15.38 -5.81 3.82
N CYS A 215 14.09 -5.71 3.45
CA CYS A 215 13.55 -4.60 2.67
C CYS A 215 13.68 -3.24 3.39
N MET A 216 13.35 -3.20 4.68
CA MET A 216 13.53 -1.99 5.51
C MET A 216 15.01 -1.59 5.59
N ASN A 217 15.92 -2.56 5.79
CA ASN A 217 17.35 -2.26 5.77
C ASN A 217 17.80 -1.74 4.41
N THR A 218 17.28 -2.27 3.32
CA THR A 218 17.61 -1.83 1.96
C THR A 218 17.23 -0.36 1.76
N TRP A 219 15.97 0.00 1.93
CA TRP A 219 15.46 1.31 1.52
C TRP A 219 15.60 2.42 2.57
N GLN A 220 15.61 2.07 3.85
CA GLN A 220 15.72 3.06 4.92
C GLN A 220 17.14 3.22 5.45
N VAL A 221 18.07 2.29 5.12
CA VAL A 221 19.44 2.33 5.60
C VAL A 221 20.44 2.35 4.45
N THR A 222 20.45 1.30 3.62
CA THR A 222 21.50 1.09 2.61
C THR A 222 21.29 2.00 1.40
N ARG A 223 20.05 2.15 0.92
CA ARG A 223 19.69 2.95 -0.27
C ARG A 223 18.97 4.25 0.09
N LYS A 224 19.25 4.81 1.25
CA LYS A 224 18.58 6.04 1.71
C LYS A 224 18.78 7.25 0.78
N GLU A 225 19.93 7.36 0.12
CA GLU A 225 20.19 8.41 -0.87
C GLU A 225 19.32 8.21 -2.11
N GLN A 226 19.14 6.97 -2.59
CA GLN A 226 18.22 6.65 -3.66
C GLN A 226 16.76 6.89 -3.27
N THR A 227 16.38 6.55 -2.03
CA THR A 227 15.05 6.91 -1.48
C THR A 227 14.82 8.42 -1.52
N CYS A 228 15.83 9.19 -1.17
CA CYS A 228 15.78 10.66 -1.22
C CYS A 228 15.63 11.15 -2.66
N GLU A 229 16.42 10.65 -3.59
CA GLU A 229 16.34 10.99 -5.02
C GLU A 229 14.93 10.70 -5.56
N LEU A 230 14.40 9.50 -5.33
CA LEU A 230 13.06 9.11 -5.74
C LEU A 230 11.96 10.03 -5.14
N PHE A 231 12.12 10.45 -3.89
CA PHE A 231 11.20 11.42 -3.30
C PHE A 231 11.21 12.77 -4.02
N TYR A 232 12.39 13.35 -4.24
CA TYR A 232 12.48 14.66 -4.88
C TYR A 232 12.12 14.63 -6.36
N THR A 233 12.42 13.56 -7.08
CA THR A 233 12.03 13.43 -8.49
C THR A 233 10.53 13.17 -8.66
N SER A 234 9.96 12.21 -7.93
CA SER A 234 8.56 11.78 -8.14
C SER A 234 7.52 12.60 -7.37
N VAL A 235 7.87 13.21 -6.23
CA VAL A 235 6.93 13.95 -5.39
C VAL A 235 7.13 15.46 -5.49
N ARG A 236 8.37 15.91 -5.62
CA ARG A 236 8.72 17.34 -5.78
C ARG A 236 8.92 17.75 -7.23
N ASN A 237 8.87 16.79 -8.16
CA ASN A 237 9.03 16.99 -9.59
C ASN A 237 10.33 17.73 -9.97
N LEU A 238 11.42 17.41 -9.26
CA LEU A 238 12.74 17.93 -9.57
C LEU A 238 13.42 17.03 -10.62
N SER A 239 14.35 17.60 -11.39
CA SER A 239 15.27 16.82 -12.22
C SER A 239 16.17 15.93 -11.32
N THR A 240 16.73 14.87 -11.88
CA THR A 240 17.67 13.99 -11.16
C THR A 240 18.87 14.77 -10.60
N GLU A 241 19.39 15.76 -11.34
CA GLU A 241 20.50 16.58 -10.91
C GLU A 241 20.11 17.45 -9.68
N GLU A 242 18.96 18.12 -9.73
CA GLU A 242 18.44 18.92 -8.62
C GLU A 242 18.13 18.05 -7.38
N ALA A 243 17.54 16.87 -7.59
CA ALA A 243 17.25 15.91 -6.52
C ALA A 243 18.54 15.46 -5.83
N ASN A 244 19.57 15.09 -6.59
CA ASN A 244 20.87 14.68 -6.06
C ASN A 244 21.55 15.82 -5.29
N ALA A 245 21.52 17.03 -5.82
CA ALA A 245 22.05 18.21 -5.13
C ALA A 245 21.30 18.46 -3.80
N LYS A 246 19.97 18.30 -3.80
CA LYS A 246 19.14 18.42 -2.60
C LYS A 246 19.48 17.35 -1.56
N CYS A 247 19.59 16.09 -1.98
CA CYS A 247 19.95 14.96 -1.10
C CYS A 247 21.36 15.06 -0.51
N ALA A 248 22.27 15.75 -1.19
CA ALA A 248 23.62 15.99 -0.72
C ALA A 248 23.72 17.06 0.38
N THR A 249 22.67 17.84 0.64
CA THR A 249 22.71 18.91 1.65
C THR A 249 22.88 18.35 3.07
N PRO A 250 23.61 19.06 3.98
CA PRO A 250 23.82 18.62 5.35
C PRO A 250 22.50 18.39 6.13
N ALA A 251 21.50 19.24 5.89
CA ALA A 251 20.19 19.13 6.52
C ALA A 251 19.51 17.79 6.16
N ILE A 252 19.41 17.46 4.88
CA ILE A 252 18.81 16.20 4.42
C ILE A 252 19.63 14.99 4.89
N LYS A 253 20.96 15.05 4.84
CA LYS A 253 21.83 13.97 5.37
C LYS A 253 21.57 13.71 6.86
N THR A 254 21.32 14.76 7.64
CA THR A 254 20.97 14.63 9.06
C THR A 254 19.61 13.98 9.24
N GLN A 255 18.61 14.38 8.44
CA GLN A 255 17.27 13.77 8.44
C GLN A 255 17.33 12.28 8.07
N LEU A 256 18.04 11.93 7.00
CA LEU A 256 18.20 10.53 6.58
C LEU A 256 18.89 9.66 7.65
N LYS A 257 19.80 10.26 8.43
CA LYS A 257 20.42 9.58 9.57
C LYS A 257 19.44 9.37 10.73
N GLN A 258 18.54 10.31 10.97
CA GLN A 258 17.51 10.21 12.03
C GLN A 258 16.45 9.17 11.66
N LEU A 259 16.03 9.10 10.39
CA LEU A 259 15.09 8.08 9.90
C LEU A 259 15.61 6.66 10.14
N ARG A 260 16.90 6.43 10.02
CA ARG A 260 17.56 5.17 10.36
C ARG A 260 17.32 4.76 11.82
N ASN A 261 17.38 5.72 12.75
CA ASN A 261 17.24 5.46 14.18
C ASN A 261 15.79 5.29 14.62
N ALA A 262 14.85 5.78 13.80
CA ALA A 262 13.39 5.70 14.03
C ALA A 262 12.72 4.49 13.35
N ALA A 263 13.46 3.67 12.60
CA ALA A 263 12.93 2.46 12.01
C ALA A 263 12.47 1.50 13.13
N PRO A 264 11.17 1.16 13.23
CA PRO A 264 10.70 0.29 14.28
C PRO A 264 11.38 -1.08 14.15
N THR A 265 11.93 -1.55 15.26
CA THR A 265 12.29 -2.97 15.36
C THR A 265 10.99 -3.76 15.17
N PRO A 266 10.88 -4.66 14.16
CA PRO A 266 9.67 -5.43 13.98
C PRO A 266 9.34 -6.17 15.28
N ALA A 267 8.20 -5.85 15.89
CA ALA A 267 7.70 -6.61 17.02
C ALA A 267 7.37 -8.02 16.51
N ILE A 268 8.12 -9.01 16.93
CA ILE A 268 7.83 -10.40 16.69
C ILE A 268 6.65 -10.72 17.61
N SER A 269 5.44 -10.67 17.09
CA SER A 269 4.29 -11.26 17.75
C SER A 269 4.49 -12.78 17.69
N ALA A 270 4.85 -13.38 18.82
CA ALA A 270 4.86 -14.83 18.93
C ALA A 270 3.45 -15.35 18.58
N PRO A 271 3.33 -16.48 17.84
CA PRO A 271 2.03 -17.10 17.62
C PRO A 271 1.44 -17.45 18.99
N ALA A 272 0.21 -17.05 19.24
CA ALA A 272 -0.56 -17.59 20.35
C ALA A 272 -0.73 -19.09 20.08
N LEU A 273 -0.24 -19.92 21.02
CA LEU A 273 -0.41 -21.37 21.07
C LEU A 273 -1.89 -21.74 21.22
#